data_a60e500f3fe5f5af5fdddf7ed1c8f7a9
#
_entry.id   a60e500f3fe5f5af5fdddf7ed1c8f7a9
#
_cell.length_a   1.000
_cell.length_b   1.000
_cell.length_c   1.000
_cell.angle_alpha   90.00
_cell.angle_beta   90.00
_cell.angle_gamma   90.00
#
_symmetry.space_group_name_H-M   'P 1'
#
loop_
_entity.id
_entity.type
_entity.pdbx_description
1 polymer ?
#
loop_
_entity_poly.entity_id
_entity_poly.type
_entity_poly.pdbx_seq_one_letter_code
_entity_poly.pdbx_strand_id
1 'polypeptide(L)'
;MKLTKEQLQDIKDQQLQSNKTKRVTAPELEKILYEAIPALDHGFVRVVDYMGDDTSIVQSARVSYGKGTKKVSTDSGLIKYLMRHWHSTPFEMCEIKYHIKLPIFIARQWIRHRTANVNEYSARYSILDKEFYLPTSDNLAAQSTSNRQGRGDVLEGEQAKEVLELLKNDAERTYANYETMLNERYDGSKIDENKKGLARELARMNLTLNTYTQWYWKTDLLNLMNFLRLRADYHAQYEIRVYADIMLDTLKKWVPITYEAFMDYRVGGTEVSAKGKTIIKKLIKGEKVDAEKSDLSKREWNELMNAFDLKDKLI
;
A
#
# COMPACT_ATOMS: atom_id res chain seq x y z
N MET A 1 -17.78 -0.38 -3.97
CA MET A 1 -17.52 0.04 -5.36
C MET A 1 -18.59 -0.54 -6.28
N LYS A 2 -19.22 0.29 -7.12
CA LYS A 2 -20.13 -0.20 -8.17
C LYS A 2 -19.46 0.02 -9.51
N LEU A 3 -18.87 -1.05 -10.07
CA LEU A 3 -18.43 -1.04 -11.46
C LEU A 3 -19.64 -0.98 -12.38
N THR A 4 -19.52 -0.29 -13.52
CA THR A 4 -20.54 -0.31 -14.56
C THR A 4 -20.64 -1.71 -15.19
N LYS A 5 -21.75 -2.01 -15.85
CA LYS A 5 -21.91 -3.28 -16.58
C LYS A 5 -20.84 -3.47 -17.66
N GLU A 6 -20.48 -2.39 -18.34
CA GLU A 6 -19.43 -2.35 -19.36
C GLU A 6 -18.05 -2.68 -18.74
N GLN A 7 -17.68 -2.01 -17.65
CA GLN A 7 -16.43 -2.31 -16.93
C GLN A 7 -16.37 -3.76 -16.42
N LEU A 8 -17.50 -4.31 -15.95
CA LEU A 8 -17.57 -5.71 -15.54
C LEU A 8 -17.42 -6.67 -16.71
N GLN A 9 -17.97 -6.31 -17.88
CA GLN A 9 -17.80 -7.12 -19.08
C GLN A 9 -16.36 -7.07 -19.58
N ASP A 10 -15.75 -5.89 -19.65
CA ASP A 10 -14.33 -5.74 -20.03
C ASP A 10 -13.40 -6.56 -19.15
N ILE A 11 -13.63 -6.57 -17.83
CA ILE A 11 -12.86 -7.40 -16.89
C ILE A 11 -13.02 -8.89 -17.22
N LYS A 12 -14.25 -9.36 -17.47
CA LYS A 12 -14.51 -10.76 -17.84
C LYS A 12 -13.85 -11.13 -19.16
N ASP A 13 -13.93 -10.27 -20.13
CA ASP A 13 -13.32 -10.49 -21.45
C ASP A 13 -11.79 -10.57 -21.34
N GLN A 14 -11.17 -9.73 -20.51
CA GLN A 14 -9.74 -9.80 -20.21
C GLN A 14 -9.36 -11.10 -19.49
N GLN A 15 -10.15 -11.55 -18.51
CA GLN A 15 -9.91 -12.80 -17.76
C GLN A 15 -10.07 -14.05 -18.61
N LEU A 16 -10.89 -13.99 -19.66
CA LEU A 16 -11.10 -15.12 -20.59
C LEU A 16 -9.99 -15.23 -21.65
N GLN A 17 -9.18 -14.19 -21.84
CA GLN A 17 -8.04 -14.25 -22.77
C GLN A 17 -6.97 -15.19 -22.22
N SER A 18 -6.54 -16.14 -23.04
CA SER A 18 -5.48 -17.06 -22.70
C SER A 18 -4.44 -17.12 -23.81
N ASN A 19 -3.19 -16.86 -23.45
CA ASN A 19 -2.07 -16.89 -24.36
C ASN A 19 -1.02 -17.89 -23.90
N LYS A 20 -0.51 -18.74 -24.80
CA LYS A 20 0.65 -19.58 -24.50
C LYS A 20 1.88 -18.69 -24.33
N THR A 21 2.57 -18.84 -23.20
CA THR A 21 3.82 -18.11 -22.91
C THR A 21 4.94 -19.09 -22.57
N LYS A 22 6.19 -18.69 -22.88
CA LYS A 22 7.41 -19.38 -22.40
C LYS A 22 7.93 -18.82 -21.09
N ARG A 23 7.27 -17.79 -20.53
CA ARG A 23 7.63 -17.18 -19.26
C ARG A 23 7.05 -18.01 -18.11
N VAL A 24 7.70 -17.94 -16.96
CA VAL A 24 7.12 -18.49 -15.73
C VAL A 24 5.85 -17.73 -15.37
N THR A 25 4.89 -18.43 -14.82
CA THR A 25 3.63 -17.86 -14.34
C THR A 25 3.42 -18.24 -12.88
N ALA A 26 2.71 -17.39 -12.14
CA ALA A 26 2.30 -17.63 -10.75
C ALA A 26 0.82 -18.03 -10.74
N PRO A 27 0.48 -19.34 -10.66
CA PRO A 27 -0.88 -19.84 -10.88
C PRO A 27 -1.94 -19.21 -9.97
N GLU A 28 -1.59 -18.90 -8.71
CA GLU A 28 -2.54 -18.28 -7.78
C GLU A 28 -2.76 -16.79 -8.06
N LEU A 29 -1.76 -16.10 -8.62
CA LEU A 29 -1.91 -14.72 -9.06
C LEU A 29 -2.69 -14.64 -10.38
N GLU A 30 -2.47 -15.59 -11.30
CA GLU A 30 -3.20 -15.68 -12.57
C GLU A 30 -4.73 -15.75 -12.38
N LYS A 31 -5.19 -16.39 -11.29
CA LYS A 31 -6.63 -16.50 -10.98
C LYS A 31 -7.31 -15.16 -10.68
N ILE A 32 -6.54 -14.16 -10.27
CA ILE A 32 -7.04 -12.84 -9.87
C ILE A 32 -6.56 -11.71 -10.78
N LEU A 33 -5.88 -12.03 -11.88
CA LEU A 33 -5.51 -11.01 -12.86
C LEU A 33 -6.77 -10.26 -13.34
N TYR A 34 -6.62 -8.94 -13.46
CA TYR A 34 -7.67 -8.01 -13.85
C TYR A 34 -8.85 -7.89 -12.89
N GLU A 35 -8.92 -8.69 -11.81
CA GLU A 35 -9.94 -8.52 -10.79
C GLU A 35 -9.75 -7.20 -10.04
N ALA A 36 -10.80 -6.37 -9.98
CA ALA A 36 -10.79 -5.15 -9.21
C ALA A 36 -11.19 -5.46 -7.76
N ILE A 37 -10.21 -5.73 -6.90
CA ILE A 37 -10.41 -6.05 -5.48
C ILE A 37 -10.78 -4.76 -4.76
N PRO A 38 -11.98 -4.65 -4.14
CA PRO A 38 -12.47 -3.43 -3.51
C PRO A 38 -11.57 -2.95 -2.36
N ALA A 39 -11.35 -1.64 -2.28
CA ALA A 39 -10.61 -0.95 -1.22
C ALA A 39 -11.35 0.32 -0.82
N LEU A 40 -11.62 0.50 0.47
CA LEU A 40 -12.45 1.59 1.00
C LEU A 40 -13.88 1.58 0.39
N ASP A 41 -14.50 2.75 0.20
CA ASP A 41 -15.87 2.87 -0.33
C ASP A 41 -15.94 2.80 -1.87
N HIS A 42 -15.01 3.47 -2.60
CA HIS A 42 -15.00 3.56 -4.07
C HIS A 42 -13.71 3.09 -4.72
N GLY A 43 -12.68 2.78 -3.95
CA GLY A 43 -11.36 2.39 -4.43
C GLY A 43 -11.25 0.91 -4.80
N PHE A 44 -10.14 0.56 -5.42
CA PHE A 44 -9.76 -0.82 -5.72
C PHE A 44 -8.25 -0.98 -5.91
N VAL A 45 -7.78 -2.22 -5.80
CA VAL A 45 -6.48 -2.70 -6.27
C VAL A 45 -6.72 -3.78 -7.32
N ARG A 46 -6.05 -3.68 -8.47
CA ARG A 46 -6.14 -4.64 -9.56
C ARG A 46 -4.74 -4.96 -10.07
N VAL A 47 -4.36 -6.23 -10.08
CA VAL A 47 -3.12 -6.67 -10.73
C VAL A 47 -3.38 -6.73 -12.24
N VAL A 48 -2.54 -6.09 -13.04
CA VAL A 48 -2.69 -6.07 -14.50
C VAL A 48 -1.56 -6.77 -15.25
N ASP A 49 -0.38 -6.90 -14.59
CA ASP A 49 0.77 -7.54 -15.23
C ASP A 49 1.84 -7.86 -14.17
N TYR A 50 2.67 -8.87 -14.43
CA TYR A 50 3.82 -9.21 -13.59
C TYR A 50 4.90 -9.94 -14.38
N MET A 51 6.09 -9.97 -13.84
CA MET A 51 7.25 -10.69 -14.39
C MET A 51 7.97 -11.45 -13.28
N GLY A 52 8.21 -12.74 -13.52
CA GLY A 52 8.96 -13.60 -12.60
C GLY A 52 8.11 -14.22 -11.48
N ASP A 53 8.76 -15.11 -10.73
CA ASP A 53 8.25 -15.81 -9.57
C ASP A 53 9.40 -16.15 -8.59
N ASP A 54 9.18 -16.97 -7.55
CA ASP A 54 10.23 -17.41 -6.63
C ASP A 54 11.42 -18.08 -7.34
N THR A 55 11.20 -18.77 -8.46
CA THR A 55 12.30 -19.42 -9.22
C THR A 55 13.18 -18.41 -9.94
N SER A 56 12.60 -17.29 -10.35
CA SER A 56 13.32 -16.19 -11.00
C SER A 56 14.32 -15.52 -10.05
N ILE A 57 13.95 -15.39 -8.77
CA ILE A 57 14.84 -14.86 -7.70
C ILE A 57 16.03 -15.78 -7.53
N VAL A 58 15.78 -17.08 -7.41
CA VAL A 58 16.84 -18.10 -7.26
C VAL A 58 17.76 -18.15 -8.48
N GLN A 59 17.19 -18.09 -9.68
CA GLN A 59 17.94 -18.05 -10.92
C GLN A 59 18.87 -16.83 -10.97
N SER A 60 18.36 -15.65 -10.61
CA SER A 60 19.14 -14.41 -10.56
C SER A 60 20.29 -14.48 -9.56
N ALA A 61 20.03 -15.01 -8.36
CA ALA A 61 21.07 -15.18 -7.35
C ALA A 61 22.18 -16.14 -7.82
N ARG A 62 21.83 -17.20 -8.55
CA ARG A 62 22.75 -18.24 -8.99
C ARG A 62 23.59 -17.87 -10.20
N VAL A 63 23.22 -16.82 -10.93
CA VAL A 63 24.05 -16.30 -12.02
C VAL A 63 25.45 -15.96 -11.56
N SER A 64 25.60 -15.49 -10.34
CA SER A 64 26.89 -15.15 -9.71
C SER A 64 27.81 -16.35 -9.54
N TYR A 65 27.28 -17.58 -9.56
CA TYR A 65 28.05 -18.81 -9.39
C TYR A 65 28.18 -19.63 -10.69
N GLY A 66 27.63 -19.14 -11.80
CA GLY A 66 27.62 -19.87 -13.08
C GLY A 66 26.88 -21.22 -13.03
N LYS A 67 26.11 -21.51 -11.99
CA LYS A 67 25.38 -22.76 -11.80
C LYS A 67 23.88 -22.52 -12.01
N GLY A 68 23.26 -23.31 -12.89
CA GLY A 68 21.83 -23.22 -13.17
C GLY A 68 20.93 -23.38 -11.95
N THR A 69 19.65 -23.08 -12.12
CA THR A 69 18.62 -23.14 -11.10
C THR A 69 18.41 -24.59 -10.60
N LYS A 70 18.33 -24.78 -9.28
CA LYS A 70 17.89 -26.03 -8.66
C LYS A 70 16.34 -26.03 -8.54
N LYS A 71 15.76 -27.16 -8.12
CA LYS A 71 14.35 -27.27 -7.85
C LYS A 71 13.90 -26.29 -6.77
N VAL A 72 12.71 -25.74 -6.89
CA VAL A 72 12.13 -24.77 -5.94
C VAL A 72 12.15 -25.27 -4.50
N SER A 73 11.86 -26.55 -4.26
CA SER A 73 11.88 -27.15 -2.92
C SER A 73 13.23 -27.07 -2.20
N THR A 74 14.33 -26.98 -2.95
CA THR A 74 15.70 -26.82 -2.39
C THR A 74 16.14 -25.36 -2.37
N ASP A 75 15.36 -24.47 -2.97
CA ASP A 75 15.70 -23.06 -3.16
C ASP A 75 15.10 -22.14 -2.06
N SER A 76 14.12 -22.64 -1.28
CA SER A 76 13.53 -21.91 -0.15
C SER A 76 14.61 -21.41 0.85
N GLY A 77 15.60 -22.27 1.14
CA GLY A 77 16.71 -21.89 2.00
C GLY A 77 17.54 -20.73 1.45
N LEU A 78 17.73 -20.69 0.12
CA LEU A 78 18.46 -19.59 -0.53
C LEU A 78 17.65 -18.28 -0.46
N ILE A 79 16.34 -18.30 -0.73
CA ILE A 79 15.48 -17.11 -0.62
C ILE A 79 15.52 -16.57 0.82
N LYS A 80 15.37 -17.44 1.83
CA LYS A 80 15.50 -17.08 3.25
C LYS A 80 16.87 -16.51 3.59
N TYR A 81 17.93 -17.09 3.05
CA TYR A 81 19.30 -16.57 3.22
C TYR A 81 19.44 -15.16 2.61
N LEU A 82 19.01 -14.97 1.37
CA LEU A 82 19.06 -13.67 0.67
C LEU A 82 18.30 -12.61 1.45
N MET A 83 17.07 -12.92 1.92
CA MET A 83 16.25 -12.03 2.71
C MET A 83 16.94 -11.63 4.02
N ARG A 84 17.45 -12.61 4.76
CA ARG A 84 18.10 -12.40 6.07
C ARG A 84 19.36 -11.55 5.96
N HIS A 85 20.14 -11.73 4.90
CA HIS A 85 21.41 -11.05 4.70
C HIS A 85 21.34 -9.79 3.82
N TRP A 86 20.14 -9.30 3.52
CA TRP A 86 19.90 -8.06 2.77
C TRP A 86 20.47 -8.08 1.33
N HIS A 87 20.52 -9.25 0.70
CA HIS A 87 20.82 -9.36 -0.71
C HIS A 87 19.62 -8.89 -1.53
N SER A 88 19.66 -7.69 -2.06
CA SER A 88 18.53 -7.00 -2.67
C SER A 88 18.30 -7.36 -4.14
N THR A 89 19.36 -7.33 -4.96
CA THR A 89 19.27 -7.44 -6.42
C THR A 89 18.53 -8.66 -6.97
N PRO A 90 18.57 -9.87 -6.36
CA PRO A 90 17.77 -10.98 -6.86
C PRO A 90 16.26 -10.74 -6.81
N PHE A 91 15.78 -9.98 -5.81
CA PHE A 91 14.37 -9.62 -5.68
C PHE A 91 13.96 -8.52 -6.66
N GLU A 92 14.87 -7.65 -7.08
CA GLU A 92 14.63 -6.61 -8.09
C GLU A 92 14.38 -7.18 -9.50
N MET A 93 14.68 -8.47 -9.73
CA MET A 93 14.47 -9.13 -11.02
C MET A 93 13.03 -9.61 -11.24
N CYS A 94 12.14 -9.40 -10.30
CA CYS A 94 10.70 -9.62 -10.43
C CYS A 94 9.98 -8.28 -10.38
N GLU A 95 8.99 -8.06 -11.24
CA GLU A 95 8.22 -6.81 -11.31
C GLU A 95 6.72 -7.08 -11.29
N ILE A 96 5.94 -6.14 -10.77
CA ILE A 96 4.48 -6.18 -10.77
C ILE A 96 3.89 -4.82 -11.12
N LYS A 97 2.76 -4.81 -11.84
CA LYS A 97 2.02 -3.63 -12.22
C LYS A 97 0.59 -3.70 -11.73
N TYR A 98 0.20 -2.69 -10.98
CA TYR A 98 -1.14 -2.52 -10.45
C TYR A 98 -1.87 -1.38 -11.15
N HIS A 99 -3.18 -1.52 -11.29
CA HIS A 99 -4.10 -0.42 -11.49
C HIS A 99 -4.82 -0.18 -10.16
N ILE A 100 -4.73 1.03 -9.64
CA ILE A 100 -5.22 1.38 -8.30
C ILE A 100 -6.10 2.63 -8.40
N LYS A 101 -7.29 2.56 -7.81
CA LYS A 101 -8.17 3.72 -7.58
C LYS A 101 -8.14 4.06 -6.09
N LEU A 102 -7.80 5.31 -5.77
CA LEU A 102 -7.55 5.74 -4.40
C LEU A 102 -7.86 7.24 -4.22
N PRO A 103 -8.16 7.71 -2.98
CA PRO A 103 -8.33 9.14 -2.72
C PRO A 103 -7.02 9.91 -2.92
N ILE A 104 -7.10 11.15 -3.39
CA ILE A 104 -5.93 12.01 -3.65
C ILE A 104 -5.06 12.17 -2.40
N PHE A 105 -5.62 12.32 -1.19
CA PHE A 105 -4.81 12.44 0.03
C PHE A 105 -3.98 11.18 0.33
N ILE A 106 -4.45 10.00 -0.05
CA ILE A 106 -3.69 8.75 0.03
C ILE A 106 -2.65 8.67 -1.09
N ALA A 107 -3.01 9.08 -2.30
CA ALA A 107 -2.06 9.17 -3.41
C ALA A 107 -0.86 10.09 -3.06
N ARG A 108 -1.10 11.22 -2.39
CA ARG A 108 -0.06 12.13 -1.90
C ARG A 108 0.89 11.50 -0.88
N GLN A 109 0.40 10.60 -0.04
CA GLN A 109 1.23 9.84 0.89
C GLN A 109 2.00 8.72 0.17
N TRP A 110 1.34 8.03 -0.76
CA TRP A 110 1.90 6.89 -1.50
C TRP A 110 3.04 7.29 -2.42
N ILE A 111 2.91 8.40 -3.15
CA ILE A 111 3.91 8.89 -4.11
C ILE A 111 5.29 9.17 -3.47
N ARG A 112 5.39 9.20 -2.15
CA ARG A 112 6.68 9.31 -1.42
C ARG A 112 7.54 8.05 -1.56
N HIS A 113 6.95 6.92 -1.94
CA HIS A 113 7.66 5.72 -2.39
C HIS A 113 8.08 5.91 -3.85
N ARG A 114 9.30 6.45 -4.06
CA ARG A 114 9.78 6.92 -5.35
C ARG A 114 10.39 5.85 -6.25
N THR A 115 10.64 4.66 -5.71
CA THR A 115 11.24 3.52 -6.43
C THR A 115 10.14 2.72 -7.17
N ALA A 116 9.34 3.43 -7.95
CA ALA A 116 8.24 2.90 -8.74
C ALA A 116 7.98 3.81 -9.95
N ASN A 117 7.29 3.27 -10.95
CA ASN A 117 6.78 4.04 -12.07
C ASN A 117 5.29 4.30 -11.86
N VAL A 118 4.86 5.53 -12.07
CA VAL A 118 3.47 5.95 -11.89
C VAL A 118 2.96 6.63 -13.15
N ASN A 119 1.77 6.24 -13.60
CA ASN A 119 1.02 6.94 -14.63
C ASN A 119 -0.40 7.19 -14.10
N GLU A 120 -0.65 8.43 -13.71
CA GLU A 120 -1.89 8.84 -13.05
C GLU A 120 -2.91 9.38 -14.05
N TYR A 121 -4.18 9.11 -13.80
CA TYR A 121 -5.32 9.72 -14.47
C TYR A 121 -5.24 11.25 -14.43
N SER A 122 -5.40 11.87 -15.57
CA SER A 122 -5.20 13.31 -15.67
C SER A 122 -6.50 14.09 -15.67
N ALA A 123 -6.75 14.81 -14.60
CA ALA A 123 -7.82 15.82 -14.53
C ALA A 123 -7.62 17.04 -15.47
N ARG A 124 -6.57 17.04 -16.28
CA ARG A 124 -6.37 18.02 -17.37
C ARG A 124 -7.07 17.58 -18.66
N TYR A 125 -7.22 16.27 -18.85
CA TYR A 125 -7.79 15.70 -20.08
C TYR A 125 -9.23 15.25 -19.91
N SER A 126 -9.61 14.87 -18.68
CA SER A 126 -10.93 14.35 -18.39
C SER A 126 -11.50 14.99 -17.12
N ILE A 127 -12.81 15.00 -16.99
CA ILE A 127 -13.51 15.36 -15.77
C ILE A 127 -13.35 14.18 -14.79
N LEU A 128 -12.96 14.47 -13.55
CA LEU A 128 -12.82 13.44 -12.50
C LEU A 128 -14.18 12.88 -12.13
N ASP A 129 -14.23 11.60 -11.77
CA ASP A 129 -15.42 10.93 -11.28
C ASP A 129 -15.98 11.67 -10.04
N LYS A 130 -17.31 11.74 -9.94
CA LYS A 130 -18.00 12.30 -8.76
C LYS A 130 -18.01 11.28 -7.62
N GLU A 131 -16.83 10.93 -7.13
CA GLU A 131 -16.65 9.97 -6.06
C GLU A 131 -15.68 10.51 -5.02
N PHE A 132 -16.09 10.46 -3.76
CA PHE A 132 -15.37 11.01 -2.61
C PHE A 132 -15.28 9.95 -1.52
N TYR A 133 -14.12 9.84 -0.90
CA TYR A 133 -13.96 9.01 0.28
C TYR A 133 -14.64 9.64 1.49
N LEU A 134 -15.51 8.88 2.13
CA LEU A 134 -16.08 9.20 3.43
C LEU A 134 -15.70 8.09 4.43
N PRO A 135 -15.03 8.41 5.55
CA PRO A 135 -14.70 7.41 6.54
C PRO A 135 -15.97 6.79 7.13
N THR A 136 -15.92 5.49 7.44
CA THR A 136 -16.96 4.86 8.27
C THR A 136 -16.87 5.39 9.70
N SER A 137 -17.96 5.29 10.47
CA SER A 137 -18.01 5.72 11.87
C SER A 137 -16.83 5.17 12.68
N ASP A 138 -16.49 3.90 12.49
CA ASP A 138 -15.41 3.23 13.24
C ASP A 138 -14.00 3.75 12.90
N ASN A 139 -13.86 4.47 11.78
CA ASN A 139 -12.61 5.05 11.31
C ASN A 139 -12.56 6.57 11.47
N LEU A 140 -13.62 7.19 11.98
CA LEU A 140 -13.68 8.60 12.27
C LEU A 140 -13.11 8.87 13.68
N ALA A 141 -11.81 9.05 13.79
CA ALA A 141 -11.13 9.14 15.08
C ALA A 141 -10.50 10.51 15.32
N ALA A 142 -10.45 10.90 16.60
CA ALA A 142 -9.75 12.10 17.06
C ALA A 142 -8.24 11.99 16.85
N GLN A 143 -7.54 13.11 17.00
CA GLN A 143 -6.08 13.13 17.02
C GLN A 143 -5.54 12.41 18.25
N SER A 144 -4.58 11.50 18.07
CA SER A 144 -3.91 10.86 19.21
C SER A 144 -3.14 11.86 20.06
N THR A 145 -3.25 11.74 21.37
CA THR A 145 -2.53 12.57 22.34
C THR A 145 -1.08 12.13 22.55
N SER A 146 -0.76 10.87 22.25
CA SER A 146 0.57 10.27 22.42
C SER A 146 1.41 10.24 21.16
N ASN A 147 0.77 10.22 19.99
CA ASN A 147 1.43 10.16 18.68
C ASN A 147 0.83 11.19 17.72
N ARG A 148 1.61 12.20 17.35
CA ARG A 148 1.18 13.29 16.46
C ARG A 148 0.72 12.84 15.06
N GLN A 149 1.04 11.62 14.65
CA GLN A 149 0.63 11.04 13.36
C GLN A 149 -0.47 9.99 13.51
N GLY A 150 -0.79 9.59 14.73
CA GLY A 150 -1.75 8.52 15.02
C GLY A 150 -3.17 9.03 15.27
N ARG A 151 -4.11 8.10 15.18
CA ARG A 151 -5.50 8.27 15.57
C ARG A 151 -5.63 7.95 17.08
N GLY A 152 -6.51 8.69 17.74
CA GLY A 152 -6.97 8.44 19.12
C GLY A 152 -8.32 7.73 19.11
N ASP A 153 -9.16 8.10 20.07
CA ASP A 153 -10.48 7.53 20.24
C ASP A 153 -11.42 7.88 19.07
N VAL A 154 -12.34 6.98 18.76
CA VAL A 154 -13.37 7.19 17.74
C VAL A 154 -14.31 8.30 18.19
N LEU A 155 -14.68 9.19 17.27
CA LEU A 155 -15.73 10.19 17.51
C LEU A 155 -17.09 9.51 17.50
N GLU A 156 -17.93 9.85 18.43
CA GLU A 156 -19.26 9.25 18.61
C GLU A 156 -20.37 10.29 18.59
N GLY A 157 -21.62 9.82 18.47
CA GLY A 157 -22.83 10.60 18.63
C GLY A 157 -22.99 11.72 17.60
N GLU A 158 -23.40 12.89 18.06
CA GLU A 158 -23.72 14.04 17.21
C GLU A 158 -22.46 14.65 16.57
N GLN A 159 -21.32 14.66 17.29
CA GLN A 159 -20.05 15.14 16.74
C GLN A 159 -19.58 14.34 15.52
N ALA A 160 -19.73 13.02 15.56
CA ALA A 160 -19.36 12.17 14.42
C ALA A 160 -20.25 12.47 13.20
N LYS A 161 -21.54 12.65 13.41
CA LYS A 161 -22.49 13.00 12.34
C LYS A 161 -22.17 14.35 11.73
N GLU A 162 -21.96 15.37 12.54
CA GLU A 162 -21.59 16.72 12.09
C GLU A 162 -20.34 16.70 11.21
N VAL A 163 -19.28 15.99 11.63
CA VAL A 163 -18.04 15.89 10.86
C VAL A 163 -18.27 15.17 9.53
N LEU A 164 -19.02 14.06 9.51
CA LEU A 164 -19.33 13.34 8.28
C LEU A 164 -20.18 14.19 7.31
N GLU A 165 -21.15 14.95 7.83
CA GLU A 165 -21.97 15.87 7.03
C GLU A 165 -21.11 17.00 6.44
N LEU A 166 -20.19 17.58 7.20
CA LEU A 166 -19.25 18.59 6.69
C LEU A 166 -18.40 18.03 5.55
N LEU A 167 -17.79 16.85 5.74
CA LEU A 167 -16.97 16.20 4.71
C LEU A 167 -17.77 15.93 3.42
N LYS A 168 -19.01 15.42 3.56
CA LYS A 168 -19.89 15.12 2.44
C LYS A 168 -20.33 16.41 1.72
N ASN A 169 -20.87 17.37 2.47
CA ASN A 169 -21.41 18.60 1.91
C ASN A 169 -20.34 19.43 1.21
N ASP A 170 -19.14 19.51 1.78
CA ASP A 170 -18.03 20.20 1.15
C ASP A 170 -17.56 19.51 -0.14
N ALA A 171 -17.47 18.19 -0.15
CA ALA A 171 -17.10 17.43 -1.35
C ALA A 171 -18.14 17.63 -2.47
N GLU A 172 -19.42 17.49 -2.17
CA GLU A 172 -20.54 17.67 -3.13
C GLU A 172 -20.60 19.12 -3.65
N ARG A 173 -20.48 20.11 -2.76
CA ARG A 173 -20.51 21.54 -3.10
C ARG A 173 -19.34 21.94 -3.99
N THR A 174 -18.12 21.52 -3.63
CA THR A 174 -16.93 21.86 -4.42
C THR A 174 -16.94 21.19 -5.78
N TYR A 175 -17.48 19.97 -5.88
CA TYR A 175 -17.65 19.28 -7.16
C TYR A 175 -18.70 19.98 -8.04
N ALA A 176 -19.84 20.41 -7.50
CA ALA A 176 -20.81 21.20 -8.25
C ALA A 176 -20.22 22.53 -8.76
N ASN A 177 -19.39 23.19 -7.95
CA ASN A 177 -18.63 24.38 -8.37
C ASN A 177 -17.62 24.05 -9.47
N TYR A 178 -16.96 22.88 -9.41
CA TYR A 178 -16.03 22.40 -10.43
C TYR A 178 -16.74 22.24 -11.78
N GLU A 179 -17.90 21.56 -11.84
CA GLU A 179 -18.72 21.45 -13.05
C GLU A 179 -19.15 22.84 -13.57
N THR A 180 -19.59 23.72 -12.65
CA THR A 180 -19.98 25.10 -13.00
C THR A 180 -18.82 25.89 -13.61
N MET A 181 -17.61 25.79 -13.04
CA MET A 181 -16.41 26.43 -13.58
C MET A 181 -16.03 25.89 -14.95
N LEU A 182 -16.17 24.59 -15.16
CA LEU A 182 -15.95 23.94 -16.46
C LEU A 182 -17.01 24.29 -17.49
N ASN A 183 -18.19 24.73 -17.05
CA ASN A 183 -19.40 24.82 -17.86
C ASN A 183 -19.76 23.49 -18.54
N GLU A 184 -19.40 22.35 -17.88
CA GLU A 184 -19.56 21.01 -18.41
C GLU A 184 -19.90 20.05 -17.25
N ARG A 185 -20.90 19.20 -17.41
CA ARG A 185 -21.21 18.13 -16.45
C ARG A 185 -20.36 16.89 -16.70
N TYR A 186 -20.37 15.99 -15.73
CA TYR A 186 -19.65 14.70 -15.82
C TYR A 186 -20.01 13.89 -17.07
N ASP A 187 -21.25 13.97 -17.54
CA ASP A 187 -21.72 13.30 -18.78
C ASP A 187 -21.30 13.99 -20.08
N GLY A 188 -20.51 15.07 -19.99
CA GLY A 188 -20.04 15.86 -21.14
C GLY A 188 -21.05 16.89 -21.65
N SER A 189 -22.25 17.01 -21.04
CA SER A 189 -23.23 18.01 -21.43
C SER A 189 -22.83 19.41 -20.95
N LYS A 190 -23.02 20.45 -21.79
CA LYS A 190 -22.83 21.83 -21.36
C LYS A 190 -23.92 22.28 -20.39
N ILE A 191 -23.52 23.15 -19.43
CA ILE A 191 -24.44 23.77 -18.49
C ILE A 191 -25.13 24.99 -19.11
N ASP A 192 -24.37 25.82 -19.82
CA ASP A 192 -24.85 27.05 -20.47
C ASP A 192 -24.15 27.23 -21.82
N GLU A 193 -24.91 27.17 -22.91
CA GLU A 193 -24.37 27.30 -24.28
C GLU A 193 -23.69 28.65 -24.57
N ASN A 194 -24.05 29.71 -23.83
CA ASN A 194 -23.56 31.05 -24.03
C ASN A 194 -22.29 31.38 -23.20
N LYS A 195 -21.85 30.43 -22.35
CA LYS A 195 -20.67 30.63 -21.50
C LYS A 195 -19.49 29.80 -21.94
N LYS A 196 -18.30 30.36 -21.73
CA LYS A 196 -17.05 29.62 -21.84
C LYS A 196 -16.70 29.01 -20.47
N GLY A 197 -16.24 27.75 -20.47
CA GLY A 197 -15.73 27.09 -19.27
C GLY A 197 -14.30 27.50 -18.96
N LEU A 198 -13.92 27.40 -17.69
CA LEU A 198 -12.54 27.52 -17.23
C LEU A 198 -11.74 26.28 -17.70
N ALA A 199 -10.45 26.45 -17.97
CA ALA A 199 -9.59 25.34 -18.32
C ALA A 199 -9.58 24.27 -17.22
N ARG A 200 -9.65 22.97 -17.59
CA ARG A 200 -9.68 21.85 -16.65
C ARG A 200 -8.51 21.86 -15.66
N GLU A 201 -7.32 22.25 -16.12
CA GLU A 201 -6.13 22.35 -15.27
C GLU A 201 -6.27 23.36 -14.13
N LEU A 202 -7.14 24.36 -14.26
CA LEU A 202 -7.42 25.35 -13.23
C LEU A 202 -8.66 24.95 -12.40
N ALA A 203 -9.74 24.53 -13.04
CA ALA A 203 -11.00 24.21 -12.36
C ALA A 203 -10.82 23.14 -11.27
N ARG A 204 -9.96 22.13 -11.50
CA ARG A 204 -9.65 21.06 -10.56
C ARG A 204 -9.03 21.50 -9.22
N MET A 205 -8.52 22.75 -9.12
CA MET A 205 -7.94 23.26 -7.88
C MET A 205 -8.93 23.29 -6.72
N ASN A 206 -10.23 23.39 -7.03
CA ASN A 206 -11.28 23.49 -6.04
C ASN A 206 -11.81 22.13 -5.52
N LEU A 207 -11.30 21.01 -6.04
CA LEU A 207 -11.69 19.69 -5.59
C LEU A 207 -11.09 19.37 -4.22
N THR A 208 -11.87 18.67 -3.39
CA THR A 208 -11.43 18.23 -2.07
C THR A 208 -10.42 17.07 -2.20
N LEU A 209 -9.54 16.92 -1.21
CA LEU A 209 -8.49 15.89 -1.22
C LEU A 209 -9.03 14.47 -1.08
N ASN A 210 -10.27 14.29 -0.65
CA ASN A 210 -10.93 12.99 -0.59
C ASN A 210 -11.55 12.56 -1.93
N THR A 211 -11.46 13.39 -2.99
CA THR A 211 -11.81 12.99 -4.36
C THR A 211 -10.94 11.82 -4.81
N TYR A 212 -11.53 10.85 -5.50
CA TYR A 212 -10.80 9.70 -6.03
C TYR A 212 -10.02 10.05 -7.28
N THR A 213 -8.78 9.52 -7.35
CA THR A 213 -7.95 9.42 -8.55
C THR A 213 -7.62 7.97 -8.84
N GLN A 214 -6.98 7.68 -9.96
CA GLN A 214 -6.52 6.35 -10.28
C GLN A 214 -5.21 6.40 -11.05
N TRP A 215 -4.39 5.36 -10.91
CA TRP A 215 -3.11 5.25 -11.58
C TRP A 215 -2.71 3.81 -11.91
N TYR A 216 -1.84 3.67 -12.88
CA TYR A 216 -0.98 2.51 -12.98
C TYR A 216 0.26 2.75 -12.11
N TRP A 217 0.57 1.79 -11.25
CA TRP A 217 1.74 1.80 -10.38
C TRP A 217 2.53 0.50 -10.59
N LYS A 218 3.79 0.62 -11.06
CA LYS A 218 4.68 -0.50 -11.36
C LYS A 218 5.92 -0.41 -10.49
N THR A 219 6.32 -1.53 -9.89
CA THR A 219 7.52 -1.62 -9.06
C THR A 219 8.11 -3.02 -9.11
N ASP A 220 9.40 -3.15 -8.78
CA ASP A 220 10.02 -4.44 -8.52
C ASP A 220 9.61 -5.00 -7.15
N LEU A 221 9.88 -6.29 -6.96
CA LEU A 221 9.48 -7.03 -5.76
C LEU A 221 10.17 -6.50 -4.49
N LEU A 222 11.45 -6.10 -4.54
CA LEU A 222 12.14 -5.53 -3.38
C LEU A 222 11.44 -4.25 -2.90
N ASN A 223 11.15 -3.35 -3.84
CA ASN A 223 10.53 -2.07 -3.54
C ASN A 223 9.05 -2.22 -3.15
N LEU A 224 8.34 -3.23 -3.68
CA LEU A 224 7.03 -3.62 -3.18
C LEU A 224 7.10 -4.05 -1.70
N MET A 225 8.02 -4.93 -1.34
CA MET A 225 8.21 -5.35 0.05
C MET A 225 8.57 -4.19 0.97
N ASN A 226 9.40 -3.24 0.52
CA ASN A 226 9.72 -2.02 1.28
C ASN A 226 8.47 -1.14 1.50
N PHE A 227 7.61 -1.01 0.50
CA PHE A 227 6.33 -0.33 0.64
C PHE A 227 5.43 -1.05 1.65
N LEU A 228 5.25 -2.36 1.51
CA LEU A 228 4.37 -3.17 2.36
C LEU A 228 4.82 -3.18 3.82
N ARG A 229 6.12 -3.28 4.09
CA ARG A 229 6.67 -3.21 5.46
C ARG A 229 6.24 -1.93 6.19
N LEU A 230 6.14 -0.81 5.46
CA LEU A 230 5.79 0.48 6.04
C LEU A 230 4.29 0.77 6.02
N ARG A 231 3.53 0.20 5.08
CA ARG A 231 2.13 0.57 4.86
C ARG A 231 1.12 -0.49 5.28
N ALA A 232 1.54 -1.74 5.42
CA ALA A 232 0.76 -2.80 6.08
C ALA A 232 1.01 -2.86 7.59
N ASP A 233 1.91 -2.03 8.14
CA ASP A 233 2.13 -1.90 9.57
C ASP A 233 0.89 -1.31 10.27
N TYR A 234 0.56 -1.81 11.46
CA TYR A 234 -0.64 -1.38 12.20
C TYR A 234 -0.62 0.10 12.60
N HIS A 235 0.56 0.73 12.70
CA HIS A 235 0.68 2.17 12.94
C HIS A 235 0.50 3.01 11.66
N ALA A 236 0.44 2.37 10.47
CA ALA A 236 0.15 3.09 9.24
C ALA A 236 -1.28 3.63 9.25
N GLN A 237 -1.50 4.74 8.56
CA GLN A 237 -2.83 5.30 8.41
C GLN A 237 -3.78 4.25 7.82
N TYR A 238 -4.99 4.11 8.39
CA TYR A 238 -5.96 3.08 8.02
C TYR A 238 -6.21 3.02 6.51
N GLU A 239 -6.43 4.16 5.87
CA GLU A 239 -6.80 4.20 4.46
C GLU A 239 -5.70 3.69 3.52
N ILE A 240 -4.42 3.95 3.79
CA ILE A 240 -3.34 3.37 2.98
C ILE A 240 -3.09 1.90 3.34
N ARG A 241 -3.32 1.52 4.62
CA ARG A 241 -3.17 0.15 5.07
C ARG A 241 -4.14 -0.81 4.38
N VAL A 242 -5.41 -0.40 4.18
CA VAL A 242 -6.38 -1.21 3.42
C VAL A 242 -5.85 -1.60 2.04
N TYR A 243 -5.22 -0.69 1.31
CA TYR A 243 -4.58 -1.00 0.02
C TYR A 243 -3.37 -1.92 0.19
N ALA A 244 -2.53 -1.64 1.18
CA ALA A 244 -1.33 -2.44 1.46
C ALA A 244 -1.67 -3.88 1.86
N ASP A 245 -2.73 -4.10 2.63
CA ASP A 245 -3.19 -5.43 3.03
C ASP A 245 -3.67 -6.25 1.82
N ILE A 246 -4.40 -5.64 0.88
CA ILE A 246 -4.77 -6.28 -0.38
C ILE A 246 -3.52 -6.64 -1.19
N MET A 247 -2.57 -5.72 -1.30
CA MET A 247 -1.33 -5.96 -2.04
C MET A 247 -0.46 -7.03 -1.37
N LEU A 248 -0.49 -7.15 -0.04
CA LEU A 248 0.18 -8.20 0.71
C LEU A 248 -0.39 -9.60 0.37
N ASP A 249 -1.71 -9.71 0.18
CA ASP A 249 -2.34 -10.94 -0.30
C ASP A 249 -1.94 -11.26 -1.75
N THR A 250 -1.83 -10.25 -2.63
CA THR A 250 -1.30 -10.47 -3.98
C THR A 250 0.16 -10.93 -3.98
N LEU A 251 1.00 -10.40 -3.08
CA LEU A 251 2.38 -10.84 -2.89
C LEU A 251 2.45 -12.34 -2.52
N LYS A 252 1.59 -12.78 -1.60
CA LYS A 252 1.48 -14.19 -1.20
C LYS A 252 1.11 -15.10 -2.38
N LYS A 253 0.21 -14.64 -3.25
CA LYS A 253 -0.20 -15.38 -4.45
C LYS A 253 0.87 -15.40 -5.53
N TRP A 254 1.68 -14.34 -5.61
CA TRP A 254 2.73 -14.18 -6.63
C TRP A 254 3.99 -14.99 -6.29
N VAL A 255 4.54 -14.79 -5.11
CA VAL A 255 5.83 -15.33 -4.65
C VAL A 255 5.72 -15.89 -3.23
N PRO A 256 5.04 -17.04 -3.04
CA PRO A 256 4.69 -17.55 -1.72
C PRO A 256 5.90 -17.84 -0.81
N ILE A 257 7.01 -18.32 -1.36
CA ILE A 257 8.24 -18.60 -0.58
C ILE A 257 8.89 -17.29 -0.12
N THR A 258 8.96 -16.31 -1.01
CA THR A 258 9.46 -14.97 -0.68
C THR A 258 8.54 -14.27 0.31
N TYR A 259 7.21 -14.42 0.17
CA TYR A 259 6.25 -13.91 1.14
C TYR A 259 6.50 -14.46 2.55
N GLU A 260 6.70 -15.78 2.71
CA GLU A 260 7.03 -16.37 4.01
C GLU A 260 8.33 -15.78 4.59
N ALA A 261 9.38 -15.66 3.77
CA ALA A 261 10.64 -15.07 4.19
C ALA A 261 10.48 -13.58 4.56
N PHE A 262 9.67 -12.83 3.81
CA PHE A 262 9.37 -11.43 4.09
C PHE A 262 8.63 -11.26 5.42
N MET A 263 7.59 -12.08 5.65
CA MET A 263 6.84 -12.06 6.91
C MET A 263 7.72 -12.40 8.10
N ASP A 264 8.58 -13.40 7.98
CA ASP A 264 9.48 -13.85 9.07
C ASP A 264 10.58 -12.82 9.36
N TYR A 265 11.32 -12.37 8.35
CA TYR A 265 12.54 -11.56 8.57
C TYR A 265 12.33 -10.05 8.51
N ARG A 266 11.21 -9.55 7.93
CA ARG A 266 10.99 -8.11 7.74
C ARG A 266 9.79 -7.56 8.47
N VAL A 267 8.70 -8.31 8.55
CA VAL A 267 7.47 -7.89 9.24
C VAL A 267 7.50 -8.35 10.69
N GLY A 268 7.73 -9.64 10.95
CA GLY A 268 7.79 -10.21 12.29
C GLY A 268 9.17 -10.08 12.97
N GLY A 269 10.20 -9.70 12.21
CA GLY A 269 11.55 -9.51 12.75
C GLY A 269 11.72 -8.19 13.49
N THR A 270 12.64 -8.15 14.44
CA THR A 270 12.99 -6.95 15.20
C THR A 270 14.42 -6.52 14.87
N GLU A 271 14.60 -5.25 14.51
CA GLU A 271 15.92 -4.65 14.35
C GLU A 271 16.47 -4.23 15.73
N VAL A 272 17.64 -4.77 16.08
CA VAL A 272 18.30 -4.48 17.35
C VAL A 272 19.63 -3.80 17.11
N SER A 273 19.84 -2.61 17.70
CA SER A 273 21.11 -1.90 17.61
C SER A 273 22.25 -2.65 18.33
N ALA A 274 23.50 -2.28 18.05
CA ALA A 274 24.66 -2.86 18.74
C ALA A 274 24.57 -2.69 20.27
N LYS A 275 24.08 -1.55 20.74
CA LYS A 275 23.84 -1.29 22.17
C LYS A 275 22.70 -2.17 22.69
N GLY A 276 21.58 -2.25 21.99
CA GLY A 276 20.46 -3.13 22.34
C GLY A 276 20.89 -4.61 22.41
N LYS A 277 21.68 -5.08 21.46
CA LYS A 277 22.27 -6.43 21.51
C LYS A 277 23.13 -6.67 22.76
N THR A 278 23.87 -5.67 23.22
CA THR A 278 24.68 -5.77 24.46
C THR A 278 23.77 -5.89 25.68
N ILE A 279 22.67 -5.12 25.73
CA ILE A 279 21.67 -5.19 26.79
C ILE A 279 21.02 -6.57 26.83
N ILE A 280 20.54 -7.09 25.69
CA ILE A 280 19.96 -8.43 25.64
C ILE A 280 20.94 -9.50 26.12
N LYS A 281 22.23 -9.41 25.76
CA LYS A 281 23.26 -10.34 26.27
C LYS A 281 23.42 -10.29 27.79
N LYS A 282 23.34 -9.09 28.40
CA LYS A 282 23.39 -8.92 29.88
C LYS A 282 22.16 -9.54 30.52
N LEU A 283 20.97 -9.25 29.98
CA LEU A 283 19.71 -9.80 30.53
C LEU A 283 19.68 -11.34 30.44
N ILE A 284 20.17 -11.94 29.34
CA ILE A 284 20.28 -13.40 29.22
C ILE A 284 21.20 -13.99 30.30
N LYS A 285 22.24 -13.26 30.73
CA LYS A 285 23.15 -13.68 31.81
C LYS A 285 22.58 -13.42 33.21
N GLY A 286 21.37 -12.89 33.35
CA GLY A 286 20.75 -12.55 34.62
C GLY A 286 21.27 -11.23 35.26
N GLU A 287 22.01 -10.43 34.47
CA GLU A 287 22.47 -9.12 34.92
C GLU A 287 21.30 -8.11 34.96
N LYS A 288 21.20 -7.32 36.00
CA LYS A 288 20.23 -6.21 36.07
C LYS A 288 20.70 -5.05 35.21
N VAL A 289 19.86 -4.60 34.33
CA VAL A 289 20.09 -3.43 33.46
C VAL A 289 18.87 -2.52 33.56
N ASP A 290 19.10 -1.24 33.82
CA ASP A 290 18.05 -0.21 33.84
C ASP A 290 18.19 0.73 32.61
N ALA A 291 17.13 1.51 32.37
CA ALA A 291 17.07 2.43 31.23
C ALA A 291 18.16 3.52 31.31
N GLU A 292 18.48 4.01 32.53
CA GLU A 292 19.45 5.11 32.72
C GLU A 292 20.87 4.67 32.36
N LYS A 293 21.22 3.40 32.67
CA LYS A 293 22.55 2.82 32.44
C LYS A 293 22.63 2.11 31.04
N SER A 294 21.56 2.11 30.28
CA SER A 294 21.50 1.40 29.01
C SER A 294 22.21 2.08 27.86
N ASP A 295 22.48 3.36 27.96
CA ASP A 295 23.02 4.19 26.85
C ASP A 295 22.07 4.27 25.62
N LEU A 296 20.80 3.85 25.78
CA LEU A 296 19.72 3.99 24.81
C LEU A 296 18.86 5.21 25.11
N SER A 297 18.23 5.78 24.07
CA SER A 297 17.16 6.73 24.31
C SER A 297 15.98 6.03 24.99
N LYS A 298 15.17 6.78 25.77
CA LYS A 298 13.96 6.24 26.41
C LYS A 298 13.01 5.55 25.42
N ARG A 299 12.94 6.07 24.21
CA ARG A 299 12.12 5.48 23.16
C ARG A 299 12.68 4.13 22.70
N GLU A 300 13.99 4.08 22.35
CA GLU A 300 14.65 2.83 21.90
C GLU A 300 14.63 1.76 23.00
N TRP A 301 14.83 2.17 24.28
CA TRP A 301 14.68 1.26 25.41
C TRP A 301 13.28 0.63 25.47
N ASN A 302 12.23 1.45 25.37
CA ASN A 302 10.86 0.95 25.40
C ASN A 302 10.54 0.04 24.22
N GLU A 303 11.00 0.39 23.01
CA GLU A 303 10.84 -0.43 21.80
C GLU A 303 11.55 -1.79 21.98
N LEU A 304 12.78 -1.80 22.50
CA LEU A 304 13.53 -3.02 22.78
C LEU A 304 12.84 -3.90 23.82
N MET A 305 12.39 -3.32 24.93
CA MET A 305 11.69 -4.07 25.99
C MET A 305 10.36 -4.63 25.51
N ASN A 306 9.62 -3.88 24.69
CA ASN A 306 8.38 -4.36 24.07
C ASN A 306 8.61 -5.52 23.11
N ALA A 307 9.64 -5.42 22.26
CA ALA A 307 9.94 -6.43 21.23
C ALA A 307 10.28 -7.81 21.85
N PHE A 308 10.69 -7.86 23.09
CA PHE A 308 11.05 -9.10 23.80
C PHE A 308 10.15 -9.39 25.03
N ASP A 309 9.02 -8.68 25.19
CA ASP A 309 8.08 -8.83 26.32
C ASP A 309 8.76 -8.76 27.69
N LEU A 310 9.70 -7.81 27.85
CA LEU A 310 10.52 -7.68 29.05
C LEU A 310 10.06 -6.58 30.01
N LYS A 311 8.98 -5.87 29.72
CA LYS A 311 8.51 -4.73 30.53
C LYS A 311 8.29 -5.07 32.02
N ASP A 312 7.78 -6.25 32.29
CA ASP A 312 7.40 -6.68 33.64
C ASP A 312 8.50 -7.46 34.38
N LYS A 313 9.66 -7.67 33.78
CA LYS A 313 10.76 -8.48 34.31
C LYS A 313 11.91 -7.65 34.91
N LEU A 314 11.79 -6.32 34.86
CA LEU A 314 12.88 -5.39 35.21
C LEU A 314 12.63 -4.62 36.52
N ILE A 315 11.88 -5.21 37.47
CA ILE A 315 11.73 -4.68 38.85
C ILE A 315 12.77 -5.29 39.77
#